data_c4464dcaa6442d66806992869be7fe50
#
_entry.id   c4464dcaa6442d66806992869be7fe50
#
_cell.length_a   1.000
_cell.length_b   1.000
_cell.length_c   1.000
_cell.angle_alpha   90.00
_cell.angle_beta   90.00
_cell.angle_gamma   90.00
#
_symmetry.space_group_name_H-M   'P 1'
#
loop_
_entity.id
_entity.type
_entity.pdbx_description
1 polymer ?
#
loop_
_entity_poly.entity_id
_entity_poly.type
_entity_poly.pdbx_seq_one_letter_code
_entity_poly.pdbx_strand_id
1 'polypeptide(L)'
;MKKVLTTLFLSLFFFSASYAQDMESATNLYNTGAMALNEGNIAETLSNFEQALEQAVVIGPEAEELKSNCQNTIPKLYLQLGKEAVNAKDLDGGLEKIKTAIAKAEEFGLADVAEEGKALIPQVMLAEGNTKLNAGDFAGAAADYKKVVEFDPTNGMAYFRLGQASLRINDEATAVDAFNKACEYGQEKNAKKALSTHYLKQAAAAVKAKKYDDAIATANKSNEVMPNAQAYSICGKAAIAAKKYDEA
;
A
#
# COMPACT_ATOMS: atom_id res chain seq x y z
N MET A 1 41.68 1.94 56.91
CA MET A 1 41.50 0.91 55.84
C MET A 1 40.22 0.08 55.99
N LYS A 2 39.76 -0.33 57.19
CA LYS A 2 38.52 -1.13 57.36
C LYS A 2 37.22 -0.41 56.95
N LYS A 3 37.09 0.90 57.11
CA LYS A 3 35.89 1.69 56.74
C LYS A 3 35.70 1.90 55.22
N VAL A 4 36.77 1.93 54.45
CA VAL A 4 36.74 2.10 52.99
C VAL A 4 36.34 0.79 52.31
N LEU A 5 36.77 -0.37 52.88
CA LEU A 5 36.42 -1.66 52.33
C LEU A 5 34.92 -1.99 52.53
N THR A 6 34.32 -1.53 53.66
CA THR A 6 32.88 -1.77 53.94
C THR A 6 31.97 -0.93 53.03
N THR A 7 32.38 0.31 52.68
CA THR A 7 31.61 1.15 51.78
C THR A 7 31.68 0.64 50.34
N LEU A 8 32.81 0.09 49.90
CA LEU A 8 32.96 -0.51 48.58
C LEU A 8 32.12 -1.81 48.41
N PHE A 9 32.09 -2.63 49.46
CA PHE A 9 31.26 -3.84 49.43
C PHE A 9 29.75 -3.56 49.50
N LEU A 10 29.33 -2.47 50.18
CA LEU A 10 27.92 -2.09 50.22
C LEU A 10 27.48 -1.49 48.90
N SER A 11 28.32 -0.71 48.20
CA SER A 11 27.99 -0.14 46.90
C SER A 11 27.92 -1.22 45.81
N LEU A 12 28.77 -2.25 45.83
CA LEU A 12 28.66 -3.39 44.91
C LEU A 12 27.40 -4.23 45.18
N PHE A 13 26.98 -4.38 46.43
CA PHE A 13 25.79 -5.16 46.77
C PHE A 13 24.50 -4.45 46.39
N PHE A 14 24.43 -3.12 46.48
CA PHE A 14 23.30 -2.32 46.01
C PHE A 14 23.22 -2.30 44.48
N PHE A 15 24.35 -2.26 43.79
CA PHE A 15 24.40 -2.32 42.34
C PHE A 15 23.93 -3.67 41.81
N SER A 16 24.38 -4.79 42.41
CA SER A 16 23.95 -6.12 42.00
C SER A 16 22.46 -6.42 42.30
N ALA A 17 21.93 -5.86 43.40
CA ALA A 17 20.51 -6.01 43.75
C ALA A 17 19.59 -5.23 42.84
N SER A 18 19.99 -4.03 42.39
CA SER A 18 19.26 -3.22 41.40
C SER A 18 19.20 -3.94 40.04
N TYR A 19 20.32 -4.42 39.54
CA TYR A 19 20.38 -5.19 38.30
C TYR A 19 19.53 -6.46 38.31
N ALA A 20 19.54 -7.22 39.44
CA ALA A 20 18.74 -8.42 39.58
C ALA A 20 17.23 -8.09 39.56
N GLN A 21 16.82 -6.98 40.14
CA GLN A 21 15.44 -6.52 40.15
C GLN A 21 14.99 -6.02 38.76
N ASP A 22 15.88 -5.34 38.05
CA ASP A 22 15.60 -4.85 36.68
C ASP A 22 15.46 -6.04 35.72
N MET A 23 16.31 -7.07 35.82
CA MET A 23 16.20 -8.29 34.99
C MET A 23 14.95 -9.11 35.31
N GLU A 24 14.56 -9.22 36.59
CA GLU A 24 13.31 -9.85 36.98
C GLU A 24 12.10 -9.13 36.40
N SER A 25 12.08 -7.79 36.43
CA SER A 25 11.04 -6.97 35.85
C SER A 25 10.92 -7.18 34.34
N ALA A 26 12.02 -7.11 33.60
CA ALA A 26 12.05 -7.33 32.15
C ALA A 26 11.57 -8.75 31.77
N THR A 27 12.00 -9.76 32.54
CA THR A 27 11.58 -11.15 32.33
C THR A 27 10.09 -11.32 32.60
N ASN A 28 9.54 -10.69 33.64
CA ASN A 28 8.12 -10.74 33.96
C ASN A 28 7.28 -10.10 32.85
N LEU A 29 7.70 -8.96 32.30
CA LEU A 29 7.04 -8.34 31.15
C LEU A 29 7.05 -9.28 29.93
N TYR A 30 8.19 -9.86 29.62
CA TYR A 30 8.31 -10.83 28.53
C TYR A 30 7.37 -12.02 28.72
N ASN A 31 7.35 -12.61 29.91
CA ASN A 31 6.47 -13.75 30.22
C ASN A 31 4.99 -13.38 30.15
N THR A 32 4.61 -12.19 30.65
CA THR A 32 3.23 -11.67 30.52
C THR A 32 2.84 -11.50 29.07
N GLY A 33 3.73 -10.93 28.25
CA GLY A 33 3.53 -10.81 26.81
C GLY A 33 3.40 -12.18 26.12
N ALA A 34 4.21 -13.16 26.50
CA ALA A 34 4.13 -14.52 25.95
C ALA A 34 2.81 -15.23 26.35
N MET A 35 2.28 -14.98 27.54
CA MET A 35 0.96 -15.46 27.94
C MET A 35 -0.15 -14.80 27.11
N ALA A 36 -0.11 -13.48 26.95
CA ALA A 36 -1.06 -12.74 26.11
C ALA A 36 -1.03 -13.22 24.65
N LEU A 37 0.15 -13.58 24.12
CA LEU A 37 0.29 -14.16 22.79
C LEU A 37 -0.46 -15.49 22.65
N ASN A 38 -0.33 -16.36 23.65
CA ASN A 38 -1.04 -17.65 23.67
C ASN A 38 -2.57 -17.47 23.76
N GLU A 39 -3.03 -16.38 24.34
CA GLU A 39 -4.44 -16.00 24.43
C GLU A 39 -4.92 -15.28 23.14
N GLY A 40 -4.02 -14.99 22.21
CA GLY A 40 -4.31 -14.28 20.97
C GLY A 40 -4.44 -12.76 21.13
N ASN A 41 -4.04 -12.21 22.28
CA ASN A 41 -4.08 -10.76 22.55
C ASN A 41 -2.79 -10.10 22.04
N ILE A 42 -2.72 -9.88 20.72
CA ILE A 42 -1.53 -9.35 20.05
C ILE A 42 -1.17 -7.95 20.53
N ALA A 43 -2.16 -7.09 20.82
CA ALA A 43 -1.89 -5.73 21.27
C ALA A 43 -1.21 -5.71 22.66
N GLU A 44 -1.66 -6.52 23.60
CA GLU A 44 -1.06 -6.66 24.92
C GLU A 44 0.33 -7.32 24.83
N THR A 45 0.47 -8.35 24.00
CA THR A 45 1.77 -8.97 23.71
C THR A 45 2.78 -7.93 23.25
N LEU A 46 2.41 -7.12 22.26
CA LEU A 46 3.27 -6.09 21.72
C LEU A 46 3.69 -5.06 22.77
N SER A 47 2.74 -4.55 23.55
CA SER A 47 3.02 -3.60 24.64
C SER A 47 4.01 -4.15 25.65
N ASN A 48 3.82 -5.40 26.08
CA ASN A 48 4.70 -6.05 27.05
C ASN A 48 6.10 -6.33 26.49
N PHE A 49 6.19 -6.78 25.21
CA PHE A 49 7.48 -7.04 24.58
C PHE A 49 8.27 -5.76 24.29
N GLU A 50 7.60 -4.65 23.95
CA GLU A 50 8.29 -3.35 23.80
C GLU A 50 8.87 -2.85 25.12
N GLN A 51 8.12 -2.95 26.20
CA GLN A 51 8.62 -2.60 27.53
C GLN A 51 9.77 -3.52 27.99
N ALA A 52 9.64 -4.83 27.73
CA ALA A 52 10.71 -5.78 28.02
C ALA A 52 11.98 -5.48 27.22
N LEU A 53 11.84 -5.12 25.93
CA LEU A 53 12.96 -4.71 25.07
C LEU A 53 13.64 -3.44 25.58
N GLU A 54 12.86 -2.43 25.96
CA GLU A 54 13.39 -1.18 26.51
C GLU A 54 14.22 -1.44 27.77
N GLN A 55 13.71 -2.25 28.69
CA GLN A 55 14.46 -2.64 29.89
C GLN A 55 15.71 -3.48 29.56
N ALA A 56 15.59 -4.45 28.64
CA ALA A 56 16.71 -5.28 28.22
C ALA A 56 17.86 -4.47 27.61
N VAL A 57 17.55 -3.41 26.85
CA VAL A 57 18.57 -2.50 26.29
C VAL A 57 19.31 -1.74 27.39
N VAL A 58 18.62 -1.31 28.45
CA VAL A 58 19.23 -0.64 29.60
C VAL A 58 20.08 -1.58 30.44
N ILE A 59 19.63 -2.81 30.65
CA ILE A 59 20.36 -3.86 31.41
C ILE A 59 21.67 -4.22 30.69
N GLY A 60 21.64 -4.32 29.38
CA GLY A 60 22.84 -4.60 28.58
C GLY A 60 23.11 -6.09 28.36
N PRO A 61 24.39 -6.52 28.43
CA PRO A 61 24.79 -7.88 28.00
C PRO A 61 24.10 -9.02 28.72
N GLU A 62 23.70 -8.85 29.97
CA GLU A 62 23.01 -9.86 30.75
C GLU A 62 21.60 -10.18 30.25
N ALA A 63 20.98 -9.23 29.52
CA ALA A 63 19.64 -9.37 28.93
C ALA A 63 19.67 -9.60 27.42
N GLU A 64 20.80 -9.95 26.81
CA GLU A 64 20.95 -10.07 25.36
C GLU A 64 20.02 -11.12 24.74
N GLU A 65 19.78 -12.24 25.41
CA GLU A 65 18.83 -13.27 24.95
C GLU A 65 17.39 -12.73 24.92
N LEU A 66 16.96 -12.06 25.99
CA LEU A 66 15.63 -11.46 26.09
C LEU A 66 15.46 -10.35 25.04
N LYS A 67 16.45 -9.49 24.89
CA LYS A 67 16.50 -8.44 23.86
C LYS A 67 16.34 -9.06 22.46
N SER A 68 17.13 -10.07 22.14
CA SER A 68 17.08 -10.76 20.84
C SER A 68 15.69 -11.38 20.58
N ASN A 69 15.09 -12.03 21.59
CA ASN A 69 13.75 -12.62 21.47
C ASN A 69 12.69 -11.56 21.19
N CYS A 70 12.74 -10.41 21.87
CA CYS A 70 11.84 -9.29 21.62
C CYS A 70 12.05 -8.71 20.21
N GLN A 71 13.30 -8.45 19.82
CA GLN A 71 13.64 -7.91 18.49
C GLN A 71 13.17 -8.84 17.36
N ASN A 72 13.28 -10.15 17.54
CA ASN A 72 12.81 -11.14 16.56
C ASN A 72 11.29 -11.24 16.46
N THR A 73 10.55 -10.81 17.47
CA THR A 73 9.09 -11.00 17.56
C THR A 73 8.31 -9.73 17.29
N ILE A 74 8.73 -8.58 17.81
CA ILE A 74 8.02 -7.30 17.71
C ILE A 74 7.65 -6.93 16.25
N PRO A 75 8.57 -6.99 15.27
CA PRO A 75 8.22 -6.64 13.89
C PRO A 75 7.13 -7.54 13.29
N LYS A 76 7.13 -8.82 13.64
CA LYS A 76 6.11 -9.79 13.20
C LYS A 76 4.73 -9.48 13.79
N LEU A 77 4.68 -9.04 15.04
CA LEU A 77 3.44 -8.63 15.69
C LEU A 77 2.87 -7.36 15.06
N TYR A 78 3.71 -6.37 14.76
CA TYR A 78 3.27 -5.19 14.01
C TYR A 78 2.74 -5.56 12.62
N LEU A 79 3.40 -6.47 11.92
CA LEU A 79 2.96 -6.93 10.60
C LEU A 79 1.62 -7.65 10.70
N GLN A 80 1.43 -8.48 11.73
CA GLN A 80 0.15 -9.16 11.98
C GLN A 80 -0.96 -8.16 12.29
N LEU A 81 -0.75 -7.23 13.21
CA LEU A 81 -1.73 -6.17 13.52
C LEU A 81 -2.06 -5.32 12.30
N GLY A 82 -1.06 -5.05 11.45
CA GLY A 82 -1.27 -4.35 10.20
C GLY A 82 -2.20 -5.11 9.25
N LYS A 83 -1.97 -6.42 9.08
CA LYS A 83 -2.85 -7.29 8.27
C LYS A 83 -4.27 -7.39 8.84
N GLU A 84 -4.40 -7.49 10.17
CA GLU A 84 -5.69 -7.52 10.85
C GLU A 84 -6.47 -6.22 10.64
N ALA A 85 -5.82 -5.07 10.78
CA ALA A 85 -6.43 -3.76 10.52
C ALA A 85 -6.90 -3.63 9.06
N VAL A 86 -6.08 -4.04 8.09
CA VAL A 86 -6.46 -4.06 6.67
C VAL A 86 -7.69 -4.94 6.43
N ASN A 87 -7.74 -6.12 7.03
CA ASN A 87 -8.89 -7.03 6.93
C ASN A 87 -10.15 -6.43 7.57
N ALA A 88 -10.00 -5.67 8.64
CA ALA A 88 -11.08 -4.91 9.28
C ALA A 88 -11.47 -3.64 8.51
N LYS A 89 -10.82 -3.35 7.35
CA LYS A 89 -10.99 -2.17 6.49
C LYS A 89 -10.50 -0.86 7.11
N ASP A 90 -9.69 -0.92 8.14
CA ASP A 90 -8.88 0.19 8.64
C ASP A 90 -7.57 0.21 7.83
N LEU A 91 -7.64 0.75 6.60
CA LEU A 91 -6.53 0.72 5.66
C LEU A 91 -5.40 1.64 6.10
N ASP A 92 -5.72 2.84 6.62
CA ASP A 92 -4.74 3.80 7.13
C ASP A 92 -3.99 3.25 8.34
N GLY A 93 -4.71 2.74 9.35
CA GLY A 93 -4.11 2.12 10.54
C GLY A 93 -3.33 0.86 10.19
N GLY A 94 -3.79 0.09 9.22
CA GLY A 94 -3.07 -1.08 8.69
C GLY A 94 -1.77 -0.70 8.02
N LEU A 95 -1.78 0.30 7.16
CA LEU A 95 -0.60 0.80 6.46
C LEU A 95 0.46 1.35 7.42
N GLU A 96 0.04 2.09 8.47
CA GLU A 96 0.93 2.60 9.51
C GLU A 96 1.65 1.46 10.25
N LYS A 97 0.89 0.44 10.68
CA LYS A 97 1.47 -0.73 11.37
C LYS A 97 2.41 -1.53 10.48
N ILE A 98 2.06 -1.72 9.19
CA ILE A 98 2.95 -2.40 8.22
C ILE A 98 4.25 -1.61 8.05
N LYS A 99 4.20 -0.28 7.91
CA LYS A 99 5.40 0.57 7.84
C LYS A 99 6.26 0.48 9.10
N THR A 100 5.63 0.47 10.28
CA THR A 100 6.33 0.27 11.55
C THR A 100 7.01 -1.11 11.61
N ALA A 101 6.32 -2.16 11.15
CA ALA A 101 6.89 -3.50 11.04
C ALA A 101 8.14 -3.52 10.17
N ILE A 102 8.09 -2.87 9.00
CA ILE A 102 9.23 -2.78 8.07
C ILE A 102 10.40 -2.05 8.74
N ALA A 103 10.17 -0.87 9.33
CA ALA A 103 11.21 -0.08 9.96
C ALA A 103 11.91 -0.86 11.10
N LYS A 104 11.13 -1.49 11.98
CA LYS A 104 11.68 -2.33 13.06
C LYS A 104 12.38 -3.59 12.53
N ALA A 105 11.86 -4.20 11.47
CA ALA A 105 12.50 -5.36 10.85
C ALA A 105 13.85 -5.00 10.21
N GLU A 106 13.94 -3.86 9.55
CA GLU A 106 15.21 -3.35 9.00
C GLU A 106 16.21 -2.99 10.11
N GLU A 107 15.75 -2.34 11.19
CA GLU A 107 16.56 -2.01 12.37
C GLU A 107 17.14 -3.28 13.01
N PHE A 108 16.36 -4.34 13.12
CA PHE A 108 16.76 -5.58 13.80
C PHE A 108 17.33 -6.66 12.86
N GLY A 109 17.48 -6.36 11.57
CA GLY A 109 18.08 -7.26 10.59
C GLY A 109 17.18 -8.41 10.13
N LEU A 110 15.85 -8.28 10.24
CA LEU A 110 14.86 -9.28 9.83
C LEU A 110 14.39 -9.04 8.38
N ALA A 111 15.27 -9.32 7.43
CA ALA A 111 15.03 -9.05 6.01
C ALA A 111 13.72 -9.66 5.49
N ASP A 112 13.41 -10.89 5.88
CA ASP A 112 12.20 -11.59 5.43
C ASP A 112 10.91 -10.84 5.83
N VAL A 113 10.86 -10.33 7.07
CA VAL A 113 9.71 -9.57 7.58
C VAL A 113 9.59 -8.22 6.89
N ALA A 114 10.73 -7.55 6.65
CA ALA A 114 10.75 -6.29 5.93
C ALA A 114 10.25 -6.44 4.49
N GLU A 115 10.71 -7.46 3.77
CA GLU A 115 10.27 -7.73 2.39
C GLU A 115 8.80 -8.14 2.33
N GLU A 116 8.31 -8.95 3.27
CA GLU A 116 6.90 -9.28 3.37
C GLU A 116 6.04 -8.02 3.59
N GLY A 117 6.46 -7.13 4.49
CA GLY A 117 5.79 -5.86 4.73
C GLY A 117 5.77 -4.96 3.49
N LYS A 118 6.91 -4.81 2.81
CA LYS A 118 7.03 -4.03 1.57
C LYS A 118 6.08 -4.54 0.47
N ALA A 119 5.95 -5.86 0.33
CA ALA A 119 5.05 -6.47 -0.65
C ALA A 119 3.56 -6.19 -0.37
N LEU A 120 3.18 -5.89 0.87
CA LEU A 120 1.80 -5.56 1.24
C LEU A 120 1.43 -4.10 0.95
N ILE A 121 2.39 -3.16 0.98
CA ILE A 121 2.11 -1.72 0.82
C ILE A 121 1.32 -1.42 -0.47
N PRO A 122 1.73 -1.87 -1.67
CA PRO A 122 0.98 -1.60 -2.90
C PRO A 122 -0.44 -2.15 -2.86
N GLN A 123 -0.66 -3.29 -2.21
CA GLN A 123 -1.98 -3.93 -2.10
C GLN A 123 -2.92 -3.10 -1.23
N VAL A 124 -2.44 -2.58 -0.10
CA VAL A 124 -3.22 -1.72 0.80
C VAL A 124 -3.55 -0.40 0.12
N MET A 125 -2.56 0.25 -0.50
CA MET A 125 -2.76 1.50 -1.24
C MET A 125 -3.74 1.32 -2.42
N LEU A 126 -3.68 0.17 -3.11
CA LEU A 126 -4.65 -0.16 -4.16
C LEU A 126 -6.07 -0.31 -3.59
N ALA A 127 -6.20 -0.92 -2.42
CA ALA A 127 -7.49 -1.05 -1.72
C ALA A 127 -8.05 0.31 -1.28
N GLU A 128 -7.20 1.23 -0.81
CA GLU A 128 -7.58 2.62 -0.53
C GLU A 128 -8.13 3.33 -1.78
N GLY A 129 -7.39 3.30 -2.87
CA GLY A 129 -7.82 3.87 -4.14
C GLY A 129 -9.14 3.29 -4.62
N ASN A 130 -9.34 1.96 -4.48
CA ASN A 130 -10.61 1.30 -4.82
C ASN A 130 -11.76 1.78 -3.90
N THR A 131 -11.51 2.01 -2.63
CA THR A 131 -12.51 2.54 -1.69
C THR A 131 -12.95 3.94 -2.10
N LYS A 132 -12.01 4.84 -2.41
CA LYS A 132 -12.29 6.19 -2.90
C LYS A 132 -13.01 6.16 -4.24
N LEU A 133 -12.58 5.30 -5.18
CA LEU A 133 -13.23 5.13 -6.48
C LEU A 133 -14.71 4.75 -6.33
N ASN A 134 -15.01 3.81 -5.42
CA ASN A 134 -16.37 3.36 -5.15
C ASN A 134 -17.21 4.43 -4.44
N ALA A 135 -16.59 5.27 -3.64
CA ALA A 135 -17.23 6.42 -2.99
C ALA A 135 -17.46 7.61 -3.96
N GLY A 136 -16.92 7.54 -5.19
CA GLY A 136 -17.02 8.62 -6.17
C GLY A 136 -15.96 9.71 -6.04
N ASP A 137 -15.02 9.55 -5.11
CA ASP A 137 -13.82 10.41 -5.01
C ASP A 137 -12.77 9.97 -6.04
N PHE A 138 -13.02 10.33 -7.30
CA PHE A 138 -12.16 9.93 -8.40
C PHE A 138 -10.79 10.63 -8.39
N ALA A 139 -10.72 11.84 -7.85
CA ALA A 139 -9.46 12.57 -7.74
C ALA A 139 -8.58 11.95 -6.65
N GLY A 140 -9.14 11.65 -5.49
CA GLY A 140 -8.46 10.93 -4.42
C GLY A 140 -8.02 9.53 -4.86
N ALA A 141 -8.88 8.80 -5.57
CA ALA A 141 -8.54 7.49 -6.12
C ALA A 141 -7.36 7.57 -7.11
N ALA A 142 -7.37 8.54 -8.04
CA ALA A 142 -6.27 8.74 -8.98
C ALA A 142 -4.95 9.05 -8.26
N ALA A 143 -4.98 9.87 -7.20
CA ALA A 143 -3.80 10.18 -6.40
C ALA A 143 -3.22 8.95 -5.71
N ASP A 144 -4.08 8.07 -5.15
CA ASP A 144 -3.61 6.84 -4.49
C ASP A 144 -3.06 5.84 -5.51
N TYR A 145 -3.74 5.62 -6.64
CA TYR A 145 -3.19 4.75 -7.69
C TYR A 145 -1.87 5.27 -8.27
N LYS A 146 -1.68 6.59 -8.32
CA LYS A 146 -0.40 7.18 -8.70
C LYS A 146 0.71 6.81 -7.72
N LYS A 147 0.45 6.88 -6.41
CA LYS A 147 1.41 6.40 -5.40
C LYS A 147 1.73 4.91 -5.56
N VAL A 148 0.71 4.08 -5.90
CA VAL A 148 0.95 2.65 -6.16
C VAL A 148 1.93 2.45 -7.30
N VAL A 149 1.73 3.12 -8.45
CA VAL A 149 2.62 2.96 -9.62
C VAL A 149 3.99 3.62 -9.43
N GLU A 150 4.12 4.60 -8.53
CA GLU A 150 5.41 5.15 -8.12
C GLU A 150 6.17 4.14 -7.23
N PHE A 151 5.47 3.39 -6.39
CA PHE A 151 6.06 2.36 -5.54
C PHE A 151 6.36 1.06 -6.30
N ASP A 152 5.42 0.61 -7.14
CA ASP A 152 5.53 -0.58 -7.99
C ASP A 152 5.24 -0.19 -9.46
N PRO A 153 6.27 0.22 -10.22
CA PRO A 153 6.13 0.65 -11.62
C PRO A 153 5.69 -0.46 -12.59
N THR A 154 5.56 -1.70 -12.13
CA THR A 154 5.11 -2.83 -12.94
C THR A 154 3.68 -3.26 -12.65
N ASN A 155 2.99 -2.54 -11.76
CA ASN A 155 1.62 -2.86 -11.34
C ASN A 155 0.59 -2.46 -12.40
N GLY A 156 0.35 -3.34 -13.36
CA GLY A 156 -0.61 -3.11 -14.45
C GLY A 156 -2.03 -2.83 -13.97
N MET A 157 -2.44 -3.43 -12.83
CA MET A 157 -3.78 -3.18 -12.27
C MET A 157 -3.88 -1.74 -11.73
N ALA A 158 -2.85 -1.24 -11.05
CA ALA A 158 -2.83 0.13 -10.57
C ALA A 158 -2.87 1.14 -11.72
N TYR A 159 -2.10 0.91 -12.80
CA TYR A 159 -2.18 1.72 -14.01
C TYR A 159 -3.58 1.68 -14.62
N PHE A 160 -4.19 0.51 -14.73
CA PHE A 160 -5.55 0.39 -15.26
C PHE A 160 -6.56 1.20 -14.43
N ARG A 161 -6.49 1.11 -13.11
CA ARG A 161 -7.34 1.88 -12.19
C ARG A 161 -7.05 3.38 -12.24
N LEU A 162 -5.78 3.77 -12.34
CA LEU A 162 -5.39 5.17 -12.56
C LEU A 162 -6.04 5.72 -13.84
N GLY A 163 -5.95 4.99 -14.94
CA GLY A 163 -6.60 5.36 -16.19
C GLY A 163 -8.11 5.53 -16.05
N GLN A 164 -8.78 4.62 -15.35
CA GLN A 164 -10.22 4.72 -15.08
C GLN A 164 -10.59 5.96 -14.25
N ALA A 165 -9.85 6.21 -13.17
CA ALA A 165 -10.08 7.36 -12.30
C ALA A 165 -9.82 8.67 -13.03
N SER A 166 -8.74 8.76 -13.83
CA SER A 166 -8.37 9.92 -14.62
C SER A 166 -9.43 10.27 -15.68
N LEU A 167 -10.04 9.28 -16.34
CA LEU A 167 -11.18 9.53 -17.23
C LEU A 167 -12.38 10.14 -16.50
N ARG A 168 -12.60 9.79 -15.25
CA ARG A 168 -13.74 10.31 -14.47
C ARG A 168 -13.56 11.78 -14.05
N ILE A 169 -12.31 12.23 -13.95
CA ILE A 169 -11.96 13.65 -13.68
C ILE A 169 -11.62 14.44 -14.96
N ASN A 170 -11.86 13.85 -16.14
CA ASN A 170 -11.55 14.43 -17.46
C ASN A 170 -10.05 14.70 -17.69
N ASP A 171 -9.15 14.00 -17.00
CA ASP A 171 -7.71 14.00 -17.28
C ASP A 171 -7.39 12.92 -18.32
N GLU A 172 -7.68 13.24 -19.58
CA GLU A 172 -7.49 12.30 -20.69
C GLU A 172 -6.01 11.96 -20.91
N ALA A 173 -5.12 12.92 -20.71
CA ALA A 173 -3.68 12.72 -20.93
C ALA A 173 -3.14 11.64 -19.98
N THR A 174 -3.38 11.79 -18.68
CA THR A 174 -2.99 10.78 -17.69
C THR A 174 -3.70 9.44 -17.93
N ALA A 175 -4.97 9.47 -18.36
CA ALA A 175 -5.70 8.23 -18.63
C ALA A 175 -5.11 7.42 -19.77
N VAL A 176 -4.77 8.07 -20.88
CA VAL A 176 -4.16 7.41 -22.07
C VAL A 176 -2.80 6.83 -21.71
N ASP A 177 -1.94 7.59 -21.03
CA ASP A 177 -0.63 7.12 -20.58
C ASP A 177 -0.76 5.91 -19.64
N ALA A 178 -1.63 6.02 -18.65
CA ALA A 178 -1.88 4.93 -17.69
C ALA A 178 -2.43 3.67 -18.37
N PHE A 179 -3.36 3.78 -19.32
CA PHE A 179 -3.84 2.61 -20.06
C PHE A 179 -2.76 1.99 -20.95
N ASN A 180 -1.90 2.79 -21.57
CA ASN A 180 -0.77 2.26 -22.32
C ASN A 180 0.17 1.46 -21.41
N LYS A 181 0.51 1.98 -20.23
CA LYS A 181 1.29 1.24 -19.22
C LYS A 181 0.56 0.00 -18.73
N ALA A 182 -0.74 0.07 -18.53
CA ALA A 182 -1.54 -1.10 -18.17
C ALA A 182 -1.48 -2.20 -19.24
N CYS A 183 -1.42 -1.84 -20.54
CA CYS A 183 -1.22 -2.80 -21.62
C CYS A 183 0.15 -3.48 -21.53
N GLU A 184 1.21 -2.73 -21.26
CA GLU A 184 2.57 -3.26 -21.11
C GLU A 184 2.66 -4.26 -19.93
N TYR A 185 1.89 -4.02 -18.85
CA TYR A 185 1.93 -4.82 -17.62
C TYR A 185 0.70 -5.73 -17.44
N GLY A 186 0.23 -6.35 -18.52
CA GLY A 186 -0.72 -7.48 -18.48
C GLY A 186 -2.20 -7.11 -18.37
N GLN A 187 -2.58 -5.84 -18.52
CA GLN A 187 -3.98 -5.40 -18.55
C GLN A 187 -4.48 -5.00 -19.94
N GLU A 188 -3.83 -5.48 -21.00
CA GLU A 188 -4.05 -5.05 -22.39
C GLU A 188 -5.54 -5.07 -22.79
N LYS A 189 -6.22 -6.20 -22.61
CA LYS A 189 -7.63 -6.35 -22.99
C LYS A 189 -8.54 -5.35 -22.28
N ASN A 190 -8.33 -5.16 -20.98
CA ASN A 190 -9.14 -4.26 -20.16
C ASN A 190 -8.89 -2.79 -20.51
N ALA A 191 -7.63 -2.43 -20.64
CA ALA A 191 -7.19 -1.07 -20.96
C ALA A 191 -7.65 -0.64 -22.34
N LYS A 192 -7.42 -1.46 -23.38
CA LYS A 192 -7.89 -1.18 -24.74
C LYS A 192 -9.40 -1.03 -24.80
N LYS A 193 -10.15 -1.91 -24.12
CA LYS A 193 -11.62 -1.83 -24.06
C LYS A 193 -12.09 -0.52 -23.40
N ALA A 194 -11.47 -0.13 -22.28
CA ALA A 194 -11.83 1.09 -21.57
C ALA A 194 -11.58 2.34 -22.43
N LEU A 195 -10.40 2.41 -23.04
CA LEU A 195 -10.00 3.55 -23.90
C LEU A 195 -10.85 3.63 -25.16
N SER A 196 -11.08 2.53 -25.85
CA SER A 196 -11.99 2.48 -27.02
C SER A 196 -13.40 2.94 -26.64
N THR A 197 -13.93 2.47 -25.52
CA THR A 197 -15.26 2.89 -25.01
C THR A 197 -15.31 4.38 -24.71
N HIS A 198 -14.23 4.95 -24.18
CA HIS A 198 -14.12 6.39 -23.93
C HIS A 198 -14.21 7.19 -25.24
N TYR A 199 -13.41 6.83 -26.25
CA TYR A 199 -13.44 7.49 -27.56
C TYR A 199 -14.80 7.34 -28.26
N LEU A 200 -15.45 6.19 -28.16
CA LEU A 200 -16.81 6.03 -28.68
C LEU A 200 -17.82 6.98 -28.05
N LYS A 201 -17.75 7.20 -26.74
CA LYS A 201 -18.61 8.17 -26.05
C LYS A 201 -18.36 9.59 -26.51
N GLN A 202 -17.09 9.97 -26.65
CA GLN A 202 -16.71 11.27 -27.16
C GLN A 202 -17.19 11.47 -28.63
N ALA A 203 -16.97 10.49 -29.50
CA ALA A 203 -17.41 10.53 -30.90
C ALA A 203 -18.94 10.66 -30.98
N ALA A 204 -19.68 9.92 -30.19
CA ALA A 204 -21.16 10.03 -30.15
C ALA A 204 -21.62 11.41 -29.63
N ALA A 205 -20.91 11.98 -28.66
CA ALA A 205 -21.20 13.36 -28.22
C ALA A 205 -20.90 14.40 -29.28
N ALA A 206 -19.82 14.25 -30.04
CA ALA A 206 -19.46 15.12 -31.17
C ALA A 206 -20.51 15.06 -32.29
N VAL A 207 -21.05 13.87 -32.62
CA VAL A 207 -22.16 13.75 -33.58
C VAL A 207 -23.38 14.52 -33.09
N LYS A 208 -23.78 14.38 -31.83
CA LYS A 208 -24.90 15.15 -31.23
C LYS A 208 -24.68 16.67 -31.32
N ALA A 209 -23.43 17.10 -31.13
CA ALA A 209 -23.04 18.51 -31.26
C ALA A 209 -22.85 18.97 -32.71
N LYS A 210 -23.10 18.12 -33.71
CA LYS A 210 -22.89 18.37 -35.17
C LYS A 210 -21.44 18.68 -35.51
N LYS A 211 -20.47 18.28 -34.67
CA LYS A 211 -19.04 18.38 -34.91
C LYS A 211 -18.55 17.12 -35.62
N TYR A 212 -18.90 17.00 -36.91
CA TYR A 212 -18.75 15.74 -37.64
C TYR A 212 -17.27 15.34 -37.83
N ASP A 213 -16.38 16.31 -38.07
CA ASP A 213 -14.95 16.05 -38.23
C ASP A 213 -14.34 15.56 -36.94
N ASP A 214 -14.70 16.17 -35.80
CA ASP A 214 -14.27 15.68 -34.46
C ASP A 214 -14.81 14.27 -34.18
N ALA A 215 -16.05 13.99 -34.61
CA ALA A 215 -16.64 12.66 -34.41
C ALA A 215 -15.89 11.59 -35.21
N ILE A 216 -15.55 11.88 -36.50
CA ILE A 216 -14.77 10.95 -37.34
C ILE A 216 -13.39 10.73 -36.74
N ALA A 217 -12.66 11.80 -36.39
CA ALA A 217 -11.32 11.71 -35.83
C ALA A 217 -11.32 10.91 -34.53
N THR A 218 -12.31 11.14 -33.65
CA THR A 218 -12.39 10.42 -32.36
C THR A 218 -12.83 8.96 -32.53
N ALA A 219 -13.74 8.65 -33.46
CA ALA A 219 -14.12 7.30 -33.77
C ALA A 219 -12.96 6.48 -34.37
N ASN A 220 -12.12 7.11 -35.19
CA ASN A 220 -10.91 6.50 -35.72
C ASN A 220 -9.92 6.16 -34.60
N LYS A 221 -9.71 7.05 -33.61
CA LYS A 221 -8.91 6.71 -32.41
C LYS A 221 -9.44 5.47 -31.69
N SER A 222 -10.77 5.30 -31.61
CA SER A 222 -11.35 4.09 -31.04
C SER A 222 -10.99 2.83 -31.84
N ASN A 223 -11.04 2.92 -33.19
CA ASN A 223 -10.68 1.79 -34.06
C ASN A 223 -9.19 1.46 -34.03
N GLU A 224 -8.32 2.47 -33.91
CA GLU A 224 -6.88 2.27 -33.74
C GLU A 224 -6.55 1.49 -32.45
N VAL A 225 -7.24 1.80 -31.36
CA VAL A 225 -7.07 1.09 -30.09
C VAL A 225 -7.66 -0.33 -30.17
N MET A 226 -8.88 -0.45 -30.66
CA MET A 226 -9.59 -1.72 -30.81
C MET A 226 -10.66 -1.59 -31.89
N PRO A 227 -10.47 -2.21 -33.06
CA PRO A 227 -11.45 -2.18 -34.13
C PRO A 227 -12.83 -2.65 -33.66
N ASN A 228 -13.86 -1.85 -33.95
CA ASN A 228 -15.23 -2.18 -33.56
C ASN A 228 -16.27 -1.58 -34.51
N ALA A 229 -17.37 -2.31 -34.73
CA ALA A 229 -18.43 -1.92 -35.67
C ALA A 229 -19.12 -0.59 -35.29
N GLN A 230 -19.16 -0.25 -34.00
CA GLN A 230 -19.79 1.01 -33.56
C GLN A 230 -18.99 2.23 -34.00
N ALA A 231 -17.66 2.17 -33.93
CA ALA A 231 -16.80 3.25 -34.41
C ALA A 231 -16.93 3.45 -35.91
N TYR A 232 -16.92 2.36 -36.70
CA TYR A 232 -17.17 2.45 -38.15
C TYR A 232 -18.54 3.04 -38.47
N SER A 233 -19.59 2.64 -37.75
CA SER A 233 -20.92 3.20 -37.90
C SER A 233 -20.99 4.71 -37.61
N ILE A 234 -20.23 5.17 -36.59
CA ILE A 234 -20.17 6.60 -36.26
C ILE A 234 -19.43 7.37 -37.40
N CYS A 235 -18.30 6.85 -37.88
CA CYS A 235 -17.55 7.45 -38.99
C CYS A 235 -18.44 7.61 -40.22
N GLY A 236 -19.11 6.53 -40.70
CA GLY A 236 -19.96 6.57 -41.84
C GLY A 236 -21.13 7.57 -41.71
N LYS A 237 -21.84 7.54 -40.58
CA LYS A 237 -22.94 8.49 -40.32
C LYS A 237 -22.46 9.95 -40.27
N ALA A 238 -21.31 10.22 -39.63
CA ALA A 238 -20.76 11.55 -39.54
C ALA A 238 -20.29 12.07 -40.92
N ALA A 239 -19.63 11.21 -41.72
CA ALA A 239 -19.19 11.56 -43.07
C ALA A 239 -20.37 11.89 -43.99
N ILE A 240 -21.42 11.09 -43.98
CA ILE A 240 -22.65 11.37 -44.74
C ILE A 240 -23.24 12.72 -44.29
N ALA A 241 -23.36 12.97 -43.00
CA ALA A 241 -23.92 14.19 -42.45
C ALA A 241 -23.06 15.42 -42.77
N ALA A 242 -21.74 15.28 -42.86
CA ALA A 242 -20.81 16.28 -43.29
C ALA A 242 -20.74 16.45 -44.81
N LYS A 243 -21.45 15.63 -45.61
CA LYS A 243 -21.38 15.51 -47.07
C LYS A 243 -20.00 15.10 -47.61
N LYS A 244 -19.26 14.34 -46.83
CA LYS A 244 -17.95 13.77 -47.16
C LYS A 244 -18.14 12.32 -47.63
N TYR A 245 -18.67 12.12 -48.81
CA TYR A 245 -19.10 10.83 -49.32
C TYR A 245 -17.95 9.85 -49.53
N ASP A 246 -16.74 10.32 -49.74
CA ASP A 246 -15.56 9.48 -49.93
C ASP A 246 -15.04 8.91 -48.60
N GLU A 247 -15.47 9.43 -47.43
CA GLU A 247 -15.12 8.98 -46.09
C GLU A 247 -16.22 8.09 -45.46
N ALA A 248 -17.38 7.95 -46.11
CA ALA A 248 -18.53 7.19 -45.60
C ALA A 248 -18.46 5.71 -45.95
#